data_746366987d3441886fb87dea15832e9b
#
_entry.id   746366987d3441886fb87dea15832e9b
#
_cell.length_a   1.000
_cell.length_b   1.000
_cell.length_c   1.000
_cell.angle_alpha   90.00
_cell.angle_beta   90.00
_cell.angle_gamma   90.00
#
_symmetry.space_group_name_H-M   'P 1'
#
loop_
_entity.id
_entity.type
_entity.pdbx_description
1 polymer ?
#
loop_
_entity_poly.entity_id
_entity_poly.type
_entity_poly.pdbx_seq_one_letter_code
_entity_poly.pdbx_strand_id
1 'polypeptide(L)'
;MNKKELVEKINSLDALTVEEKSALIDLLKQKKYGLVWENKPEDVEERLRAELPVLKEVTDKALLDGGEDAPNHILIEGDNLEALTALAYTHENSVDVIYIDPPYNTGNKDFVYNDSFVDSEDGYRHSKWLSFMDKRLRIAKRLLSDHGVIFISIDDNEQANLKLLCDEVFCSSNFLAQVIWERAYSPVNLKKHFSESHDYIIGYAKNKENAVCNGIPRTEEANNRYSNPDNDYRGVWKAGDLSVGPAIENNIYPITTPSGRVCLPPSGYSWRLSKERLNDFIKENRIWFGPEGNSTPAIKRFLSEVKQGITPMTIWKYTEVGHSQDATKELKDIFNGESRFTYPKSVRLIKRIVQLYSQNDSTILDFFAGSGTTLHATMQLNAEDGGHRKCILVTNNENNICEEVTYERNKRVINGYTTPKGEEVEGLRANNLRYYQIDHVERESSLTAKRKLMAASAELLCIKHDIYEESTTFGTLKLKPHIARYFTDGKKQMLVIYMVEAIERIVEEIQAMPEDTNIMVYVFSTNNYAMDADFEDVADKVTLCALPAAIYNAYLKVLPKKGEPKQIIEEDAE
;
A
#
# COMPACT_ATOMS: atom_id res chain seq x y z
N MET A 1 -4.95 -41.01 6.71
CA MET A 1 -3.92 -41.60 5.81
C MET A 1 -2.59 -40.98 6.17
N ASN A 2 -1.58 -41.77 6.51
CA ASN A 2 -0.28 -41.22 6.90
C ASN A 2 0.55 -40.85 5.67
N LYS A 3 1.65 -40.07 5.88
CA LYS A 3 2.51 -39.54 4.82
C LYS A 3 3.15 -40.65 3.95
N LYS A 4 3.41 -41.82 4.55
CA LYS A 4 4.00 -42.99 3.88
C LYS A 4 2.98 -43.66 2.93
N GLU A 5 1.74 -43.84 3.38
CA GLU A 5 0.64 -44.36 2.57
C GLU A 5 0.33 -43.45 1.38
N LEU A 6 0.43 -42.12 1.57
CA LEU A 6 0.22 -41.15 0.50
C LEU A 6 1.32 -41.22 -0.56
N VAL A 7 2.58 -41.38 -0.15
CA VAL A 7 3.71 -41.57 -1.08
C VAL A 7 3.55 -42.87 -1.89
N GLU A 8 3.14 -43.96 -1.25
CA GLU A 8 2.89 -45.24 -1.93
C GLU A 8 1.75 -45.08 -2.95
N LYS A 9 0.69 -44.35 -2.60
CA LYS A 9 -0.43 -44.06 -3.51
C LYS A 9 -0.03 -43.20 -4.71
N ILE A 10 0.81 -42.15 -4.52
CA ILE A 10 1.34 -41.33 -5.60
C ILE A 10 2.19 -42.19 -6.56
N ASN A 11 3.03 -43.07 -6.02
CA ASN A 11 3.84 -43.96 -6.85
C ASN A 11 3.01 -44.94 -7.69
N SER A 12 1.83 -45.33 -7.22
CA SER A 12 0.90 -46.25 -7.90
C SER A 12 0.01 -45.59 -8.95
N LEU A 13 0.02 -44.25 -9.10
CA LEU A 13 -0.80 -43.54 -10.10
C LEU A 13 -0.15 -43.60 -11.47
N ASP A 14 -0.69 -44.38 -12.41
CA ASP A 14 -0.18 -44.49 -13.79
C ASP A 14 -0.40 -43.23 -14.63
N ALA A 15 -1.31 -42.34 -14.23
CA ALA A 15 -1.62 -41.08 -14.90
C ALA A 15 -0.53 -39.98 -14.71
N LEU A 16 0.45 -40.18 -13.84
CA LEU A 16 1.51 -39.21 -13.55
C LEU A 16 2.85 -39.68 -14.12
N THR A 17 3.59 -38.77 -14.70
CA THR A 17 4.98 -39.00 -15.13
C THR A 17 5.91 -39.20 -13.92
N VAL A 18 7.08 -39.77 -14.13
CA VAL A 18 8.10 -39.97 -13.06
C VAL A 18 8.51 -38.64 -12.45
N GLU A 19 8.63 -37.59 -13.23
CA GLU A 19 8.99 -36.24 -12.80
C GLU A 19 7.87 -35.61 -11.95
N GLU A 20 6.61 -35.77 -12.33
CA GLU A 20 5.46 -35.28 -11.57
C GLU A 20 5.31 -36.04 -10.23
N LYS A 21 5.49 -37.35 -10.23
CA LYS A 21 5.54 -38.18 -9.01
C LYS A 21 6.65 -37.71 -8.07
N SER A 22 7.86 -37.49 -8.59
CA SER A 22 8.99 -36.99 -7.81
C SER A 22 8.69 -35.63 -7.21
N ALA A 23 8.19 -34.69 -8.00
CA ALA A 23 7.83 -33.36 -7.53
C ALA A 23 6.76 -33.39 -6.42
N LEU A 24 5.73 -34.20 -6.56
CA LEU A 24 4.68 -34.40 -5.55
C LEU A 24 5.23 -35.04 -4.25
N ILE A 25 6.12 -36.01 -4.37
CA ILE A 25 6.76 -36.68 -3.23
C ILE A 25 7.72 -35.71 -2.52
N ASP A 26 8.43 -34.87 -3.26
CA ASP A 26 9.30 -33.85 -2.67
C ASP A 26 8.51 -32.76 -1.95
N LEU A 27 7.37 -32.33 -2.50
CA LEU A 27 6.43 -31.44 -1.80
C LEU A 27 5.90 -32.06 -0.49
N LEU A 28 5.60 -33.36 -0.51
CA LEU A 28 5.19 -34.09 0.70
C LEU A 28 6.31 -34.29 1.72
N LYS A 29 7.55 -34.41 1.26
CA LYS A 29 8.73 -34.59 2.11
C LYS A 29 9.27 -33.30 2.69
N GLN A 30 8.96 -32.15 2.07
CA GLN A 30 9.36 -30.87 2.62
C GLN A 30 8.86 -30.73 4.04
N LYS A 31 9.78 -30.57 4.99
CA LYS A 31 9.43 -30.12 6.34
C LYS A 31 8.95 -28.68 6.20
N LYS A 32 7.64 -28.45 6.26
CA LYS A 32 7.11 -27.10 6.37
C LYS A 32 7.59 -26.52 7.70
N TYR A 33 8.55 -25.64 7.63
CA TYR A 33 8.91 -24.77 8.72
C TYR A 33 8.06 -23.52 8.55
N GLY A 34 7.11 -23.27 9.44
CA GLY A 34 6.21 -22.12 9.31
C GLY A 34 4.85 -22.36 9.96
N LEU A 35 3.98 -21.40 9.74
CA LEU A 35 2.61 -21.41 10.26
C LEU A 35 1.75 -22.41 9.47
N VAL A 36 1.01 -23.25 10.21
CA VAL A 36 0.01 -24.16 9.64
C VAL A 36 -1.30 -23.89 10.35
N TRP A 37 -2.36 -23.58 9.59
CA TRP A 37 -3.69 -23.35 10.12
C TRP A 37 -4.74 -24.08 9.28
N GLU A 38 -5.90 -24.27 9.86
CA GLU A 38 -7.07 -24.79 9.15
C GLU A 38 -7.72 -23.69 8.35
N ASN A 39 -7.84 -23.88 7.04
CA ASN A 39 -8.50 -22.88 6.18
C ASN A 39 -10.01 -22.87 6.47
N LYS A 40 -10.53 -21.73 6.88
CA LYS A 40 -11.96 -21.51 7.10
C LYS A 40 -12.52 -20.71 5.91
N PRO A 41 -13.63 -21.15 5.29
CA PRO A 41 -14.28 -20.41 4.22
C PRO A 41 -15.04 -19.20 4.76
N GLU A 42 -15.08 -18.12 3.98
CA GLU A 42 -15.90 -16.94 4.23
C GLU A 42 -17.14 -16.94 3.32
N ASP A 43 -18.27 -16.41 3.81
CA ASP A 43 -19.50 -16.33 3.02
C ASP A 43 -19.35 -15.44 1.79
N VAL A 44 -18.53 -14.41 1.87
CA VAL A 44 -18.18 -13.56 0.73
C VAL A 44 -17.51 -14.36 -0.42
N GLU A 45 -16.76 -15.42 -0.12
CA GLU A 45 -16.20 -16.29 -1.17
C GLU A 45 -17.25 -17.05 -1.95
N GLU A 46 -18.34 -17.48 -1.28
CA GLU A 46 -19.45 -18.14 -1.97
C GLU A 46 -20.12 -17.17 -2.96
N ARG A 47 -20.28 -15.89 -2.56
CA ARG A 47 -20.78 -14.86 -3.46
C ARG A 47 -19.83 -14.67 -4.65
N LEU A 48 -18.53 -14.55 -4.43
CA LEU A 48 -17.51 -14.39 -5.47
C LEU A 48 -17.38 -15.60 -6.41
N ARG A 49 -17.91 -16.77 -6.03
CA ARG A 49 -18.04 -17.92 -6.95
C ARG A 49 -19.14 -17.75 -7.97
N ALA A 50 -20.21 -17.06 -7.60
CA ALA A 50 -21.41 -16.87 -8.40
C ALA A 50 -21.44 -15.50 -9.11
N GLU A 51 -20.84 -14.48 -8.53
CA GLU A 51 -20.94 -13.10 -8.97
C GLU A 51 -19.55 -12.43 -9.07
N LEU A 52 -19.45 -11.41 -9.92
CA LEU A 52 -18.27 -10.57 -10.09
C LEU A 52 -18.55 -9.22 -9.46
N PRO A 53 -17.70 -8.73 -8.56
CA PRO A 53 -17.85 -7.39 -8.01
C PRO A 53 -17.49 -6.34 -9.05
N VAL A 54 -18.29 -5.30 -9.13
CA VAL A 54 -18.06 -4.10 -9.94
C VAL A 54 -18.23 -2.87 -9.06
N LEU A 55 -17.66 -1.75 -9.47
CA LEU A 55 -17.76 -0.50 -8.72
C LEU A 55 -18.77 0.42 -9.41
N LYS A 56 -19.68 0.99 -8.64
CA LYS A 56 -20.69 1.94 -9.11
C LYS A 56 -20.51 3.26 -8.38
N GLU A 57 -20.29 4.34 -9.13
CA GLU A 57 -20.13 5.67 -8.56
C GLU A 57 -21.45 6.21 -7.99
N VAL A 58 -21.38 6.79 -6.79
CA VAL A 58 -22.46 7.54 -6.15
C VAL A 58 -22.15 9.02 -6.32
N THR A 59 -22.56 9.57 -7.45
CA THR A 59 -22.19 10.92 -7.88
C THR A 59 -22.64 12.02 -6.91
N ASP A 60 -23.75 11.83 -6.21
CA ASP A 60 -24.26 12.79 -5.22
C ASP A 60 -23.34 12.95 -3.99
N LYS A 61 -22.45 11.98 -3.76
CA LYS A 61 -21.44 12.01 -2.69
C LYS A 61 -20.06 12.44 -3.20
N ALA A 62 -19.87 12.62 -4.50
CA ALA A 62 -18.59 13.05 -5.05
C ALA A 62 -18.30 14.52 -4.68
N LEU A 63 -17.06 14.79 -4.29
CA LEU A 63 -16.53 16.13 -4.02
C LEU A 63 -15.49 16.42 -5.09
N LEU A 64 -15.82 17.27 -6.05
CA LEU A 64 -15.02 17.48 -7.28
C LEU A 64 -14.56 18.93 -7.48
N ASP A 65 -14.60 19.73 -6.42
CA ASP A 65 -14.28 21.16 -6.47
C ASP A 65 -12.77 21.46 -6.29
N GLY A 66 -11.92 20.43 -6.33
CA GLY A 66 -10.47 20.55 -6.05
C GLY A 66 -9.66 21.25 -7.15
N GLY A 67 -10.21 21.39 -8.36
CA GLY A 67 -9.53 21.95 -9.54
C GLY A 67 -8.99 20.89 -10.49
N GLU A 68 -8.52 21.32 -11.67
CA GLU A 68 -8.11 20.43 -12.77
C GLU A 68 -6.94 19.50 -12.43
N ASP A 69 -5.99 19.95 -11.61
CA ASP A 69 -4.80 19.16 -11.21
C ASP A 69 -4.97 18.46 -9.86
N ALA A 70 -6.15 18.54 -9.23
CA ALA A 70 -6.39 17.91 -7.94
C ALA A 70 -6.39 16.37 -8.05
N PRO A 71 -5.72 15.65 -7.14
CA PRO A 71 -5.75 14.19 -7.15
C PRO A 71 -7.17 13.67 -6.88
N ASN A 72 -7.60 12.68 -7.67
CA ASN A 72 -8.86 11.99 -7.47
C ASN A 72 -8.66 10.87 -6.44
N HIS A 73 -9.09 11.09 -5.20
CA HIS A 73 -9.16 10.06 -4.18
C HIS A 73 -10.43 9.24 -4.36
N ILE A 74 -10.39 8.00 -3.90
CA ILE A 74 -11.50 7.04 -4.04
C ILE A 74 -11.87 6.49 -2.67
N LEU A 75 -13.16 6.51 -2.35
CA LEU A 75 -13.73 5.79 -1.21
C LEU A 75 -14.68 4.71 -1.75
N ILE A 76 -14.42 3.45 -1.41
CA ILE A 76 -15.24 2.29 -1.79
C ILE A 76 -15.97 1.78 -0.55
N GLU A 77 -17.29 1.82 -0.60
CA GLU A 77 -18.18 1.21 0.37
C GLU A 77 -18.46 -0.26 0.00
N GLY A 78 -18.08 -1.18 0.87
CA GLY A 78 -18.35 -2.60 0.71
C GLY A 78 -17.33 -3.51 1.40
N ASP A 79 -17.46 -4.82 1.21
CA ASP A 79 -16.50 -5.79 1.72
C ASP A 79 -15.13 -5.64 1.04
N ASN A 80 -14.08 -5.68 1.84
CA ASN A 80 -12.73 -5.43 1.34
C ASN A 80 -12.20 -6.54 0.42
N LEU A 81 -12.63 -7.80 0.55
CA LEU A 81 -12.23 -8.87 -0.38
C LEU A 81 -12.87 -8.66 -1.76
N GLU A 82 -14.13 -8.19 -1.80
CA GLU A 82 -14.82 -7.82 -3.04
C GLU A 82 -14.19 -6.59 -3.69
N ALA A 83 -13.91 -5.55 -2.89
CA ALA A 83 -13.24 -4.35 -3.39
C ALA A 83 -11.83 -4.66 -3.94
N LEU A 84 -11.02 -5.43 -3.21
CA LEU A 84 -9.71 -5.87 -3.66
C LEU A 84 -9.78 -6.69 -4.97
N THR A 85 -10.84 -7.50 -5.13
CA THR A 85 -11.08 -8.25 -6.36
C THR A 85 -11.36 -7.32 -7.54
N ALA A 86 -12.19 -6.29 -7.35
CA ALA A 86 -12.44 -5.27 -8.38
C ALA A 86 -11.16 -4.47 -8.70
N LEU A 87 -10.41 -4.07 -7.67
CA LEU A 87 -9.13 -3.37 -7.82
C LEU A 87 -8.05 -4.22 -8.51
N ALA A 88 -8.14 -5.55 -8.49
CA ALA A 88 -7.20 -6.41 -9.21
C ALA A 88 -7.22 -6.18 -10.72
N TYR A 89 -8.32 -5.66 -11.29
CA TYR A 89 -8.36 -5.25 -12.69
C TYR A 89 -7.84 -3.83 -12.91
N THR A 90 -8.17 -2.90 -12.00
CA THR A 90 -7.85 -1.48 -12.18
C THR A 90 -6.43 -1.12 -11.75
N HIS A 91 -5.91 -1.78 -10.72
CA HIS A 91 -4.67 -1.41 -10.04
C HIS A 91 -3.65 -2.56 -9.89
N GLU A 92 -3.66 -3.57 -10.77
CA GLU A 92 -2.60 -4.60 -10.76
C GLU A 92 -1.21 -3.94 -10.97
N ASN A 93 -0.27 -4.19 -10.06
CA ASN A 93 1.11 -3.65 -10.07
C ASN A 93 1.23 -2.11 -10.05
N SER A 94 0.30 -1.39 -9.43
CA SER A 94 0.27 0.08 -9.48
C SER A 94 0.16 0.78 -8.12
N VAL A 95 -0.01 0.05 -7.02
CA VAL A 95 -0.11 0.61 -5.67
C VAL A 95 1.27 0.69 -5.04
N ASP A 96 1.68 1.87 -4.59
CA ASP A 96 3.03 2.09 -4.04
C ASP A 96 3.10 1.88 -2.54
N VAL A 97 2.06 2.30 -1.81
CA VAL A 97 2.00 2.12 -0.36
C VAL A 97 0.64 1.56 0.03
N ILE A 98 0.66 0.42 0.70
CA ILE A 98 -0.52 -0.10 1.40
C ILE A 98 -0.30 0.11 2.89
N TYR A 99 -1.26 0.76 3.55
CA TYR A 99 -1.37 0.76 5.00
C TYR A 99 -2.69 0.15 5.40
N ILE A 100 -2.69 -0.75 6.39
CA ILE A 100 -3.91 -1.34 6.92
C ILE A 100 -3.86 -1.50 8.43
N ASP A 101 -5.05 -1.39 9.03
CA ASP A 101 -5.32 -1.59 10.44
C ASP A 101 -6.43 -2.64 10.60
N PRO A 102 -6.11 -3.94 10.43
CA PRO A 102 -7.10 -5.01 10.48
C PRO A 102 -7.62 -5.22 11.92
N PRO A 103 -8.72 -5.94 12.13
CA PRO A 103 -9.14 -6.36 13.45
C PRO A 103 -8.02 -7.11 14.18
N TYR A 104 -7.81 -6.81 15.46
CA TYR A 104 -6.70 -7.39 16.25
C TYR A 104 -7.02 -8.76 16.85
N ASN A 105 -8.25 -9.24 16.67
CA ASN A 105 -8.73 -10.52 17.17
C ASN A 105 -8.60 -10.66 18.70
N THR A 106 -8.94 -9.59 19.41
CA THR A 106 -8.82 -9.53 20.89
C THR A 106 -9.84 -10.41 21.62
N GLY A 107 -10.90 -10.86 20.92
CA GLY A 107 -12.05 -11.54 21.49
C GLY A 107 -13.07 -10.59 22.16
N ASN A 108 -12.89 -9.28 22.05
CA ASN A 108 -13.76 -8.25 22.61
C ASN A 108 -14.72 -7.66 21.55
N LYS A 109 -15.29 -8.50 20.69
CA LYS A 109 -16.20 -8.08 19.58
C LYS A 109 -15.55 -7.11 18.58
N ASP A 110 -14.26 -7.28 18.34
CA ASP A 110 -13.48 -6.49 17.38
C ASP A 110 -13.28 -7.21 16.04
N PHE A 111 -13.58 -8.50 15.97
CA PHE A 111 -13.47 -9.29 14.75
C PHE A 111 -14.78 -10.04 14.46
N VAL A 112 -15.35 -9.78 13.28
CA VAL A 112 -16.53 -10.45 12.74
C VAL A 112 -16.09 -11.44 11.66
N TYR A 113 -16.61 -12.65 11.72
CA TYR A 113 -16.37 -13.69 10.73
C TYR A 113 -17.70 -14.40 10.40
N ASN A 114 -18.13 -14.36 9.13
CA ASN A 114 -19.43 -14.87 8.69
C ASN A 114 -20.59 -14.38 9.60
N ASP A 115 -20.73 -13.06 9.70
CA ASP A 115 -21.76 -12.34 10.47
C ASP A 115 -21.79 -12.61 11.99
N SER A 116 -20.75 -13.29 12.51
CA SER A 116 -20.64 -13.61 13.94
C SER A 116 -19.35 -13.04 14.53
N PHE A 117 -19.44 -12.46 15.73
CA PHE A 117 -18.24 -12.08 16.47
C PHE A 117 -17.44 -13.31 16.88
N VAL A 118 -16.13 -13.26 16.68
CA VAL A 118 -15.21 -14.29 17.14
C VAL A 118 -14.88 -14.04 18.61
N ASP A 119 -15.24 -15.00 19.47
CA ASP A 119 -15.01 -14.93 20.92
C ASP A 119 -13.58 -15.38 21.30
N SER A 120 -13.12 -14.95 22.47
CA SER A 120 -11.83 -15.34 23.04
C SER A 120 -11.72 -16.85 23.30
N GLU A 121 -12.85 -17.52 23.58
CA GLU A 121 -12.93 -18.96 23.83
C GLU A 121 -13.06 -19.80 22.55
N ASP A 122 -13.18 -19.17 21.37
CA ASP A 122 -13.24 -19.86 20.10
C ASP A 122 -11.89 -20.54 19.80
N GLY A 123 -11.86 -21.86 19.80
CA GLY A 123 -10.67 -22.65 19.52
C GLY A 123 -10.07 -22.43 18.13
N TYR A 124 -10.84 -21.90 17.19
CA TYR A 124 -10.42 -21.60 15.81
C TYR A 124 -10.21 -20.12 15.55
N ARG A 125 -10.23 -19.26 16.55
CA ARG A 125 -10.15 -17.80 16.36
C ARG A 125 -8.94 -17.37 15.52
N HIS A 126 -7.77 -17.94 15.80
CA HIS A 126 -6.54 -17.65 15.03
C HIS A 126 -6.61 -18.19 13.59
N SER A 127 -7.17 -19.40 13.39
CA SER A 127 -7.35 -19.97 12.05
C SER A 127 -8.34 -19.17 11.19
N LYS A 128 -9.43 -18.68 11.79
CA LYS A 128 -10.40 -17.79 11.13
C LYS A 128 -9.72 -16.49 10.72
N TRP A 129 -8.99 -15.87 11.64
CA TRP A 129 -8.28 -14.62 11.38
C TRP A 129 -7.19 -14.77 10.31
N LEU A 130 -6.42 -15.85 10.36
CA LEU A 130 -5.40 -16.15 9.34
C LEU A 130 -6.01 -16.39 7.96
N SER A 131 -7.12 -17.14 7.89
CA SER A 131 -7.84 -17.37 6.63
C SER A 131 -8.38 -16.07 6.04
N PHE A 132 -8.95 -15.21 6.89
CA PHE A 132 -9.42 -13.87 6.53
C PHE A 132 -8.30 -12.99 5.98
N MET A 133 -7.15 -12.94 6.65
CA MET A 133 -6.02 -12.10 6.24
C MET A 133 -5.28 -12.66 5.03
N ASP A 134 -5.08 -13.97 4.92
CA ASP A 134 -4.32 -14.60 3.82
C ASP A 134 -4.87 -14.22 2.45
N LYS A 135 -6.18 -14.32 2.26
CA LYS A 135 -6.86 -14.01 0.99
C LYS A 135 -6.63 -12.55 0.59
N ARG A 136 -6.81 -11.64 1.53
CA ARG A 136 -6.63 -10.19 1.32
C ARG A 136 -5.18 -9.82 1.04
N LEU A 137 -4.24 -10.37 1.79
CA LEU A 137 -2.81 -10.10 1.62
C LEU A 137 -2.27 -10.63 0.28
N ARG A 138 -2.76 -11.77 -0.20
CA ARG A 138 -2.37 -12.30 -1.52
C ARG A 138 -2.82 -11.39 -2.66
N ILE A 139 -4.04 -10.84 -2.59
CA ILE A 139 -4.51 -9.86 -3.57
C ILE A 139 -3.72 -8.56 -3.41
N ALA A 140 -3.56 -8.05 -2.19
CA ALA A 140 -2.78 -6.84 -1.90
C ALA A 140 -1.37 -6.90 -2.50
N LYS A 141 -0.67 -8.05 -2.38
CA LYS A 141 0.64 -8.27 -3.02
C LYS A 141 0.60 -8.07 -4.55
N ARG A 142 -0.49 -8.47 -5.21
CA ARG A 142 -0.64 -8.30 -6.66
C ARG A 142 -0.87 -6.84 -7.05
N LEU A 143 -1.58 -6.09 -6.18
CA LEU A 143 -1.83 -4.67 -6.41
C LEU A 143 -0.55 -3.84 -6.26
N LEU A 144 0.37 -4.23 -5.34
CA LEU A 144 1.63 -3.52 -5.14
C LEU A 144 2.44 -3.40 -6.42
N SER A 145 2.97 -2.20 -6.68
CA SER A 145 3.98 -1.94 -7.70
C SER A 145 5.29 -2.68 -7.36
N ASP A 146 6.24 -2.77 -8.28
CA ASP A 146 7.49 -3.50 -8.04
C ASP A 146 8.36 -2.88 -6.94
N HIS A 147 8.17 -1.60 -6.64
CA HIS A 147 8.79 -0.89 -5.51
C HIS A 147 7.83 -0.70 -4.32
N GLY A 148 6.62 -1.23 -4.45
CA GLY A 148 5.55 -1.05 -3.48
C GLY A 148 5.79 -1.75 -2.14
N VAL A 149 5.23 -1.17 -1.09
CA VAL A 149 5.36 -1.63 0.30
C VAL A 149 4.00 -1.74 0.99
N ILE A 150 3.93 -2.63 1.97
CA ILE A 150 2.78 -2.75 2.86
C ILE A 150 3.19 -2.60 4.32
N PHE A 151 2.41 -1.83 5.08
CA PHE A 151 2.53 -1.68 6.52
C PHE A 151 1.23 -2.07 7.21
N ILE A 152 1.31 -2.91 8.22
CA ILE A 152 0.17 -3.52 8.90
C ILE A 152 0.28 -3.26 10.39
N SER A 153 -0.67 -2.54 10.96
CA SER A 153 -0.78 -2.36 12.40
C SER A 153 -1.37 -3.60 13.05
N ILE A 154 -0.84 -3.99 14.20
CA ILE A 154 -1.31 -5.16 14.97
C ILE A 154 -0.83 -5.07 16.41
N ASP A 155 -1.51 -5.74 17.34
CA ASP A 155 -1.08 -5.91 18.73
C ASP A 155 -0.54 -7.33 19.01
N ASP A 156 -0.27 -7.62 20.27
CA ASP A 156 0.28 -8.91 20.72
C ASP A 156 -0.63 -10.13 20.43
N ASN A 157 -1.95 -9.92 20.17
CA ASN A 157 -2.86 -11.05 19.94
C ASN A 157 -2.52 -11.82 18.66
N GLU A 158 -2.18 -11.11 17.58
CA GLU A 158 -1.92 -11.74 16.28
C GLU A 158 -0.56 -11.34 15.65
N GLN A 159 0.29 -10.57 16.33
CA GLN A 159 1.58 -10.12 15.79
C GLN A 159 2.45 -11.27 15.26
N ALA A 160 2.62 -12.33 16.05
CA ALA A 160 3.46 -13.46 15.67
C ALA A 160 2.86 -14.22 14.48
N ASN A 161 1.54 -14.45 14.48
CA ASN A 161 0.82 -15.13 13.41
C ASN A 161 0.87 -14.31 12.12
N LEU A 162 0.64 -13.00 12.21
CA LEU A 162 0.73 -12.08 11.06
C LEU A 162 2.13 -12.06 10.45
N LYS A 163 3.18 -12.02 11.30
CA LYS A 163 4.56 -12.03 10.82
C LYS A 163 4.86 -13.29 9.99
N LEU A 164 4.44 -14.47 10.48
CA LEU A 164 4.63 -15.73 9.79
C LEU A 164 3.80 -15.82 8.51
N LEU A 165 2.56 -15.33 8.52
CA LEU A 165 1.72 -15.25 7.34
C LEU A 165 2.32 -14.33 6.28
N CYS A 166 2.82 -13.17 6.67
CA CYS A 166 3.50 -12.24 5.75
C CYS A 166 4.81 -12.83 5.19
N ASP A 167 5.56 -13.62 5.98
CA ASP A 167 6.73 -14.35 5.47
C ASP A 167 6.35 -15.35 4.37
N GLU A 168 5.17 -15.99 4.49
CA GLU A 168 4.67 -16.88 3.43
C GLU A 168 4.19 -16.10 2.20
N VAL A 169 3.42 -15.03 2.40
CA VAL A 169 2.84 -14.26 1.29
C VAL A 169 3.88 -13.42 0.56
N PHE A 170 4.69 -12.64 1.28
CA PHE A 170 5.63 -11.68 0.69
C PHE A 170 7.05 -12.21 0.56
N CYS A 171 7.39 -13.35 1.15
CA CYS A 171 8.71 -13.91 1.38
C CYS A 171 9.46 -13.18 2.52
N SER A 172 10.13 -13.95 3.39
CA SER A 172 10.89 -13.41 4.54
C SER A 172 12.05 -12.48 4.12
N SER A 173 12.62 -12.67 2.93
CA SER A 173 13.66 -11.79 2.36
C SER A 173 13.16 -10.37 2.08
N ASN A 174 11.86 -10.18 1.89
CA ASN A 174 11.23 -8.90 1.63
C ASN A 174 10.76 -8.16 2.91
N PHE A 175 11.05 -8.72 4.07
CA PHE A 175 10.79 -8.06 5.35
C PHE A 175 11.61 -6.77 5.46
N LEU A 176 10.94 -5.65 5.74
CA LEU A 176 11.55 -4.35 5.93
C LEU A 176 11.89 -4.10 7.39
N ALA A 177 10.87 -4.06 8.23
CA ALA A 177 11.00 -3.81 9.66
C ALA A 177 9.73 -4.20 10.43
N GLN A 178 9.88 -4.42 11.72
CA GLN A 178 8.81 -4.37 12.70
C GLN A 178 9.03 -3.12 13.54
N VAL A 179 8.14 -2.16 13.39
CA VAL A 179 8.17 -0.90 14.13
C VAL A 179 7.33 -1.05 15.39
N ILE A 180 7.81 -0.51 16.49
CA ILE A 180 7.11 -0.39 17.76
C ILE A 180 6.55 1.03 17.84
N TRP A 181 5.24 1.17 17.85
CA TRP A 181 4.56 2.43 18.05
C TRP A 181 4.13 2.59 19.51
N GLU A 182 4.69 3.57 20.19
CA GLU A 182 4.30 3.96 21.53
C GLU A 182 2.92 4.65 21.48
N ARG A 183 1.83 3.83 21.62
CA ARG A 183 0.44 4.31 21.51
C ARG A 183 -0.15 4.92 22.76
N ALA A 184 0.51 4.69 23.90
CA ALA A 184 0.09 5.19 25.20
C ALA A 184 1.30 5.51 26.08
N TYR A 185 1.27 6.64 26.77
CA TYR A 185 2.36 7.08 27.64
C TYR A 185 2.12 6.84 29.13
N SER A 186 0.86 6.67 29.53
CA SER A 186 0.50 6.47 30.94
C SER A 186 0.20 5.01 31.24
N PRO A 187 0.75 4.46 32.32
CA PRO A 187 0.45 3.08 32.72
C PRO A 187 -0.99 2.95 33.22
N VAL A 188 -1.62 1.84 32.91
CA VAL A 188 -2.94 1.44 33.44
C VAL A 188 -2.72 0.64 34.74
N ASN A 189 -2.84 1.30 35.89
CA ASN A 189 -2.57 0.70 37.21
C ASN A 189 -3.50 -0.47 37.58
N LEU A 190 -4.63 -0.65 36.89
CA LEU A 190 -5.54 -1.78 37.08
C LEU A 190 -5.06 -3.09 36.44
N LYS A 191 -4.05 -3.05 35.57
CA LYS A 191 -3.45 -4.25 34.98
C LYS A 191 -2.68 -5.02 36.04
N LYS A 192 -2.92 -6.34 36.11
CA LYS A 192 -2.31 -7.24 37.11
C LYS A 192 -0.80 -7.45 36.89
N HIS A 193 -0.37 -7.43 35.64
CA HIS A 193 1.03 -7.70 35.25
C HIS A 193 1.64 -6.48 34.55
N PHE A 194 1.54 -6.40 33.24
CA PHE A 194 2.10 -5.31 32.47
C PHE A 194 0.99 -4.42 31.90
N SER A 195 1.27 -3.11 31.80
CA SER A 195 0.44 -2.17 31.07
C SER A 195 0.98 -2.06 29.66
N GLU A 196 0.24 -2.57 28.69
CA GLU A 196 0.60 -2.50 27.27
C GLU A 196 0.55 -1.07 26.80
N SER A 197 1.70 -0.56 26.34
CA SER A 197 1.85 0.84 25.92
C SER A 197 2.17 0.99 24.43
N HIS A 198 2.26 -0.12 23.68
CA HIS A 198 2.63 -0.10 22.27
C HIS A 198 1.78 -1.05 21.43
N ASP A 199 1.77 -0.77 20.12
CA ASP A 199 1.35 -1.69 19.08
C ASP A 199 2.53 -1.88 18.12
N TYR A 200 2.43 -2.87 17.23
CA TYR A 200 3.42 -3.15 16.20
C TYR A 200 2.92 -2.64 14.85
N ILE A 201 3.88 -2.27 13.99
CA ILE A 201 3.63 -2.03 12.57
C ILE A 201 4.61 -2.90 11.80
N ILE A 202 4.09 -3.91 11.10
CA ILE A 202 4.89 -4.87 10.35
C ILE A 202 4.97 -4.41 8.91
N GLY A 203 6.20 -4.19 8.41
CA GLY A 203 6.47 -3.68 7.07
C GLY A 203 7.11 -4.71 6.15
N TYR A 204 6.56 -4.87 4.96
CA TYR A 204 7.10 -5.69 3.86
C TYR A 204 7.14 -4.90 2.57
N ALA A 205 8.09 -5.23 1.70
CA ALA A 205 8.08 -4.79 0.31
C ALA A 205 7.57 -5.93 -0.60
N LYS A 206 7.07 -5.61 -1.79
CA LYS A 206 6.88 -6.60 -2.84
C LYS A 206 8.23 -7.14 -3.30
N ASN A 207 9.19 -6.24 -3.53
CA ASN A 207 10.59 -6.53 -3.77
C ASN A 207 11.46 -5.52 -2.99
N LYS A 208 12.16 -6.00 -1.97
CA LYS A 208 12.96 -5.15 -1.07
C LYS A 208 14.10 -4.40 -1.77
N GLU A 209 14.68 -5.00 -2.80
CA GLU A 209 15.78 -4.39 -3.55
C GLU A 209 15.31 -3.16 -4.35
N ASN A 210 14.03 -3.13 -4.75
CA ASN A 210 13.43 -2.03 -5.48
C ASN A 210 12.80 -0.96 -4.56
N ALA A 211 12.50 -1.32 -3.31
CA ALA A 211 11.86 -0.41 -2.36
C ALA A 211 12.84 0.67 -1.87
N VAL A 212 12.46 1.93 -2.02
CA VAL A 212 13.30 3.07 -1.63
C VAL A 212 12.68 3.78 -0.43
N CYS A 213 13.43 3.84 0.67
CA CYS A 213 13.05 4.63 1.84
C CYS A 213 13.59 6.06 1.70
N ASN A 214 12.68 7.05 1.67
CA ASN A 214 13.01 8.47 1.51
C ASN A 214 13.77 9.04 2.74
N GLY A 215 13.58 8.41 3.91
CA GLY A 215 14.09 8.91 5.17
C GLY A 215 13.19 9.99 5.80
N ILE A 216 13.45 10.30 7.06
CA ILE A 216 12.74 11.35 7.80
C ILE A 216 13.44 12.68 7.50
N PRO A 217 12.72 13.77 7.21
CA PRO A 217 13.31 15.09 7.04
C PRO A 217 14.18 15.46 8.23
N ARG A 218 15.30 16.11 7.97
CA ARG A 218 16.21 16.53 9.02
C ARG A 218 15.61 17.68 9.82
N THR A 219 15.67 17.58 11.13
CA THR A 219 15.25 18.67 12.01
C THR A 219 16.34 19.75 12.09
N GLU A 220 15.95 20.98 12.43
CA GLU A 220 16.91 22.07 12.70
C GLU A 220 17.90 21.67 13.80
N GLU A 221 17.44 20.99 14.85
CA GLU A 221 18.31 20.49 15.92
C GLU A 221 19.38 19.52 15.40
N ALA A 222 19.04 18.64 14.47
CA ALA A 222 19.98 17.72 13.83
C ALA A 222 21.01 18.48 12.95
N ASN A 223 20.59 19.59 12.33
CA ASN A 223 21.45 20.45 11.52
C ASN A 223 22.34 21.36 12.38
N ASN A 224 21.85 21.83 13.52
CA ASN A 224 22.61 22.67 14.47
C ASN A 224 23.83 21.96 15.09
N ARG A 225 23.92 20.62 14.92
CA ARG A 225 25.13 19.84 15.29
C ARG A 225 26.28 19.98 14.29
N TYR A 226 26.07 20.71 13.20
CA TYR A 226 27.07 20.98 12.18
C TYR A 226 27.52 22.42 12.33
N SER A 227 28.85 22.64 12.35
CA SER A 227 29.48 23.96 12.43
C SER A 227 30.64 24.03 11.44
N ASN A 228 31.15 25.21 11.19
CA ASN A 228 32.30 25.40 10.30
C ASN A 228 33.41 26.20 11.02
N PRO A 229 34.09 25.57 12.01
CA PRO A 229 35.07 26.26 12.84
C PRO A 229 36.36 26.63 12.10
N ASP A 230 36.63 26.04 10.97
CA ASP A 230 37.83 26.25 10.17
C ASP A 230 37.56 26.90 8.80
N ASN A 231 36.35 27.43 8.59
CA ASN A 231 35.90 28.09 7.36
C ASN A 231 36.12 27.23 6.09
N ASP A 232 35.87 25.93 6.19
CA ASP A 232 35.96 25.02 5.04
C ASP A 232 34.96 25.44 3.95
N TYR A 233 35.43 25.54 2.70
CA TYR A 233 34.61 25.99 1.56
C TYR A 233 33.39 25.11 1.25
N ARG A 234 33.38 23.84 1.70
CA ARG A 234 32.27 22.91 1.56
C ARG A 234 31.11 23.17 2.52
N GLY A 235 31.28 24.10 3.45
CA GLY A 235 30.27 24.53 4.40
C GLY A 235 30.38 23.85 5.77
N VAL A 236 29.24 23.78 6.47
CA VAL A 236 29.20 23.24 7.84
C VAL A 236 29.42 21.72 7.87
N TRP A 237 30.12 21.24 8.88
CA TRP A 237 30.48 19.85 9.07
C TRP A 237 30.41 19.44 10.54
N LYS A 238 30.44 18.15 10.83
CA LYS A 238 30.62 17.60 12.19
C LYS A 238 31.76 16.59 12.22
N ALA A 239 32.43 16.49 13.36
CA ALA A 239 33.45 15.49 13.61
C ALA A 239 32.81 14.08 13.66
N GLY A 240 33.37 13.14 12.92
CA GLY A 240 33.04 11.73 12.95
C GLY A 240 34.23 10.90 13.38
N ASP A 241 34.01 9.82 14.13
CA ASP A 241 35.06 8.94 14.61
C ASP A 241 35.88 8.36 13.46
N LEU A 242 37.21 8.50 13.56
CA LEU A 242 38.13 7.87 12.62
C LEU A 242 38.43 6.41 13.00
N SER A 243 38.17 5.99 14.24
CA SER A 243 38.37 4.62 14.71
C SER A 243 37.15 3.74 14.52
N VAL A 244 37.33 2.44 14.34
CA VAL A 244 36.27 1.41 14.17
C VAL A 244 36.76 0.10 14.79
N GLY A 245 35.85 -0.63 15.44
CA GLY A 245 36.03 -2.02 15.86
C GLY A 245 35.15 -2.98 15.05
N PRO A 246 35.49 -4.28 14.97
CA PRO A 246 36.74 -4.90 15.47
C PRO A 246 37.97 -4.45 14.68
N ALA A 247 39.16 -4.56 15.31
CA ALA A 247 40.42 -4.08 14.74
C ALA A 247 40.82 -4.86 13.47
N ILE A 248 41.27 -4.11 12.46
CA ILE A 248 41.91 -4.62 11.23
C ILE A 248 43.41 -4.30 11.34
N GLU A 249 44.28 -5.34 11.37
CA GLU A 249 45.73 -5.15 11.60
C GLU A 249 46.38 -4.11 10.70
N ASN A 250 46.09 -4.16 9.42
CA ASN A 250 46.68 -3.22 8.42
C ASN A 250 46.29 -1.75 8.65
N ASN A 251 45.26 -1.50 9.45
CA ASN A 251 44.79 -0.16 9.76
C ASN A 251 45.17 0.29 11.17
N ILE A 252 46.09 -0.41 11.84
CA ILE A 252 46.68 -0.02 13.11
C ILE A 252 48.04 0.63 12.83
N TYR A 253 48.06 1.95 12.74
CA TYR A 253 49.27 2.72 12.46
C TYR A 253 49.24 4.05 13.22
N PRO A 254 50.41 4.64 13.53
CA PRO A 254 50.45 5.94 14.18
C PRO A 254 50.10 7.08 13.23
N ILE A 255 49.31 8.03 13.71
CA ILE A 255 49.01 9.31 13.03
C ILE A 255 49.67 10.42 13.82
N THR A 256 50.54 11.19 13.17
CA THR A 256 51.15 12.38 13.77
C THR A 256 50.27 13.58 13.47
N THR A 257 49.85 14.28 14.52
CA THR A 257 49.03 15.50 14.38
C THR A 257 49.91 16.68 13.95
N PRO A 258 49.34 17.80 13.46
CA PRO A 258 50.09 19.00 13.11
C PRO A 258 50.96 19.56 14.27
N SER A 259 50.54 19.37 15.53
CA SER A 259 51.32 19.77 16.72
C SER A 259 52.44 18.79 17.11
N GLY A 260 52.62 17.67 16.37
CA GLY A 260 53.63 16.66 16.66
C GLY A 260 53.17 15.53 17.60
N ARG A 261 51.96 15.53 18.10
CA ARG A 261 51.41 14.44 18.93
C ARG A 261 51.18 13.19 18.08
N VAL A 262 51.60 12.05 18.58
CA VAL A 262 51.35 10.75 17.95
C VAL A 262 50.09 10.11 18.54
N CYS A 263 49.11 9.76 17.69
CA CYS A 263 47.85 9.11 18.04
C CYS A 263 47.84 7.70 17.47
N LEU A 264 47.46 6.74 18.30
CA LEU A 264 47.11 5.35 17.91
C LEU A 264 45.60 5.12 18.07
N PRO A 265 45.01 4.16 17.35
CA PRO A 265 43.62 3.80 17.61
C PRO A 265 43.49 3.20 19.02
N PRO A 266 42.32 3.29 19.66
CA PRO A 266 42.06 2.64 20.95
C PRO A 266 42.31 1.12 20.89
N SER A 267 42.61 0.51 22.02
CA SER A 267 42.78 -0.97 22.11
C SER A 267 41.55 -1.71 21.58
N GLY A 268 41.74 -2.70 20.71
CA GLY A 268 40.68 -3.42 20.06
C GLY A 268 40.02 -2.73 18.85
N TYR A 269 40.55 -1.55 18.46
CA TYR A 269 40.09 -0.75 17.32
C TYR A 269 41.20 -0.56 16.28
N SER A 270 40.82 -0.19 15.08
CA SER A 270 41.72 0.27 14.00
C SER A 270 41.19 1.57 13.40
N TRP A 271 41.99 2.24 12.59
CA TRP A 271 41.49 3.36 11.80
C TRP A 271 40.57 2.88 10.69
N ARG A 272 39.51 3.66 10.35
CA ARG A 272 38.58 3.41 9.26
C ARG A 272 39.22 3.45 7.88
N LEU A 273 40.32 4.19 7.76
CA LEU A 273 41.01 4.45 6.50
C LEU A 273 42.33 3.70 6.47
N SER A 274 42.74 3.22 5.30
CA SER A 274 44.13 2.81 5.08
C SER A 274 45.05 4.04 5.17
N LYS A 275 46.36 3.82 5.33
CA LYS A 275 47.33 4.91 5.46
C LYS A 275 47.38 5.80 4.21
N GLU A 276 47.22 5.21 3.02
CA GLU A 276 47.15 5.93 1.75
C GLU A 276 45.91 6.83 1.71
N ARG A 277 44.73 6.24 2.02
CA ARG A 277 43.49 6.97 2.02
C ARG A 277 43.43 8.08 3.07
N LEU A 278 44.07 7.86 4.24
CA LEU A 278 44.21 8.90 5.24
C LEU A 278 44.98 10.10 4.70
N ASN A 279 46.10 9.85 4.01
CA ASN A 279 46.92 10.91 3.43
C ASN A 279 46.13 11.73 2.40
N ASP A 280 45.30 11.11 1.59
CA ASP A 280 44.42 11.81 0.66
C ASP A 280 43.39 12.68 1.41
N PHE A 281 42.78 12.15 2.45
CA PHE A 281 41.84 12.90 3.29
C PHE A 281 42.49 14.08 4.01
N ILE A 282 43.76 13.97 4.42
CA ILE A 282 44.53 15.09 4.98
C ILE A 282 44.77 16.16 3.91
N LYS A 283 45.21 15.77 2.70
CA LYS A 283 45.43 16.71 1.57
C LYS A 283 44.14 17.44 1.19
N GLU A 284 43.00 16.76 1.26
CA GLU A 284 41.67 17.30 0.97
C GLU A 284 41.07 18.10 2.14
N ASN A 285 41.83 18.33 3.23
CA ASN A 285 41.32 18.94 4.46
C ASN A 285 40.09 18.27 5.07
N ARG A 286 40.01 16.94 4.98
CA ARG A 286 38.88 16.13 5.49
C ARG A 286 39.14 15.53 6.88
N ILE A 287 40.36 15.71 7.43
CA ILE A 287 40.72 15.27 8.78
C ILE A 287 40.84 16.52 9.68
N TRP A 288 40.14 16.47 10.79
CA TRP A 288 40.17 17.51 11.82
C TRP A 288 41.04 17.08 13.00
N PHE A 289 41.97 17.92 13.38
CA PHE A 289 42.89 17.69 14.51
C PHE A 289 42.62 18.64 15.69
N GLY A 290 41.47 19.30 15.73
CA GLY A 290 41.13 20.32 16.70
C GLY A 290 41.64 21.72 16.30
N PRO A 291 41.19 22.78 17.01
CA PRO A 291 41.56 24.16 16.68
C PRO A 291 43.08 24.40 16.70
N GLU A 292 43.77 23.72 17.62
CA GLU A 292 45.24 23.85 17.82
C GLU A 292 46.03 22.73 17.15
N GLY A 293 45.38 21.85 16.38
CA GLY A 293 46.04 20.76 15.66
C GLY A 293 46.62 19.66 16.56
N ASN A 294 46.13 19.47 17.79
CA ASN A 294 46.64 18.48 18.75
C ASN A 294 45.61 17.43 19.21
N SER A 295 44.38 17.52 18.74
CA SER A 295 43.31 16.59 19.10
C SER A 295 43.45 15.25 18.38
N THR A 296 42.77 14.21 18.91
CA THR A 296 42.64 12.94 18.22
C THR A 296 41.98 13.15 16.84
N PRO A 297 42.56 12.58 15.77
CA PRO A 297 42.05 12.83 14.41
C PRO A 297 40.60 12.36 14.24
N ALA A 298 39.79 13.20 13.64
CA ALA A 298 38.39 12.93 13.32
C ALA A 298 38.09 13.23 11.84
N ILE A 299 37.14 12.53 11.25
CA ILE A 299 36.71 12.78 9.86
C ILE A 299 35.69 13.91 9.85
N LYS A 300 35.90 14.94 9.02
CA LYS A 300 34.89 15.95 8.74
C LYS A 300 33.77 15.34 7.90
N ARG A 301 32.53 15.37 8.40
CA ARG A 301 31.35 14.96 7.68
C ARG A 301 30.53 16.20 7.35
N PHE A 302 30.57 16.61 6.07
CA PHE A 302 29.89 17.81 5.60
C PHE A 302 28.40 17.63 5.49
N LEU A 303 27.61 18.64 5.89
CA LEU A 303 26.16 18.62 5.77
C LEU A 303 25.70 18.53 4.31
N SER A 304 26.45 19.15 3.40
CA SER A 304 26.22 19.08 1.95
C SER A 304 26.42 17.69 1.33
N GLU A 305 27.20 16.82 1.99
CA GLU A 305 27.51 15.46 1.50
C GLU A 305 26.70 14.36 2.19
N VAL A 306 25.92 14.66 3.24
CA VAL A 306 25.10 13.65 3.89
C VAL A 306 23.84 13.39 3.10
N LYS A 307 23.40 12.13 3.12
CA LYS A 307 22.13 11.71 2.51
C LYS A 307 21.00 12.63 3.01
N GLN A 308 20.18 13.12 2.09
CA GLN A 308 18.97 13.83 2.43
C GLN A 308 18.03 12.88 3.17
N GLY A 309 17.56 13.30 4.34
CA GLY A 309 16.74 12.46 5.23
C GLY A 309 17.56 11.58 6.20
N ILE A 310 16.95 11.32 7.34
CA ILE A 310 17.50 10.48 8.40
C ILE A 310 16.84 9.09 8.28
N THR A 311 17.65 8.03 8.32
CA THR A 311 17.10 6.66 8.35
C THR A 311 16.19 6.51 9.59
N PRO A 312 14.93 6.07 9.41
CA PRO A 312 14.00 5.93 10.52
C PRO A 312 14.46 4.82 11.49
N MET A 313 14.29 5.07 12.77
CA MET A 313 14.42 4.02 13.79
C MET A 313 13.16 3.17 13.86
N THR A 314 13.25 2.00 14.48
CA THR A 314 12.13 1.06 14.62
C THR A 314 11.29 1.30 15.89
N ILE A 315 11.65 2.24 16.75
CA ILE A 315 10.84 2.69 17.88
C ILE A 315 10.34 4.08 17.57
N TRP A 316 9.03 4.23 17.42
CA TRP A 316 8.35 5.49 17.15
C TRP A 316 7.62 5.98 18.38
N LYS A 317 8.12 7.06 18.94
CA LYS A 317 7.57 7.65 20.17
C LYS A 317 6.30 8.42 19.88
N TYR A 318 5.39 8.44 20.86
CA TYR A 318 4.16 9.24 20.77
C TYR A 318 4.43 10.73 20.55
N THR A 319 5.54 11.26 21.07
CA THR A 319 5.95 12.66 20.87
C THR A 319 6.21 12.99 19.39
N GLU A 320 6.60 12.00 18.60
CA GLU A 320 6.91 12.17 17.18
C GLU A 320 5.68 11.90 16.29
N VAL A 321 4.96 10.81 16.57
CA VAL A 321 3.90 10.30 15.68
C VAL A 321 2.49 10.34 16.30
N GLY A 322 2.35 10.90 17.51
CA GLY A 322 1.09 10.93 18.23
C GLY A 322 0.73 9.61 18.90
N HIS A 323 -0.21 9.65 19.80
CA HIS A 323 -0.75 8.51 20.52
C HIS A 323 -2.26 8.37 20.26
N SER A 324 -2.87 7.29 20.77
CA SER A 324 -4.30 6.99 20.55
C SER A 324 -5.25 8.09 21.09
N GLN A 325 -4.87 8.76 22.20
CA GLN A 325 -5.67 9.86 22.75
C GLN A 325 -5.61 11.12 21.87
N ASP A 326 -4.43 11.43 21.25
CA ASP A 326 -4.31 12.53 20.29
C ASP A 326 -5.24 12.28 19.10
N ALA A 327 -5.22 11.06 18.56
CA ALA A 327 -6.07 10.67 17.44
C ALA A 327 -7.57 10.79 17.74
N THR A 328 -7.96 10.34 18.95
CA THR A 328 -9.36 10.47 19.41
C THR A 328 -9.78 11.93 19.57
N LYS A 329 -8.87 12.77 20.09
CA LYS A 329 -9.14 14.20 20.25
C LYS A 329 -9.26 14.89 18.89
N GLU A 330 -8.32 14.64 17.97
CA GLU A 330 -8.34 15.18 16.62
C GLU A 330 -9.64 14.80 15.89
N LEU A 331 -10.07 13.54 16.00
CA LEU A 331 -11.34 13.12 15.40
C LEU A 331 -12.55 13.83 16.02
N LYS A 332 -12.57 13.99 17.35
CA LYS A 332 -13.62 14.77 18.02
C LYS A 332 -13.63 16.24 17.60
N ASP A 333 -12.47 16.85 17.41
CA ASP A 333 -12.37 18.23 16.92
C ASP A 333 -12.97 18.36 15.51
N ILE A 334 -12.72 17.39 14.61
CA ILE A 334 -13.34 17.32 13.28
C ILE A 334 -14.87 17.18 13.36
N PHE A 335 -15.38 16.40 14.32
CA PHE A 335 -16.82 16.14 14.51
C PHE A 335 -17.47 17.05 15.55
N ASN A 336 -16.93 18.25 15.78
CA ASN A 336 -17.47 19.24 16.70
C ASN A 336 -17.72 18.69 18.12
N GLY A 337 -16.82 17.84 18.63
CA GLY A 337 -16.85 17.24 19.97
C GLY A 337 -17.52 15.88 20.05
N GLU A 338 -18.16 15.39 18.98
CA GLU A 338 -18.82 14.09 18.98
C GLU A 338 -17.81 12.93 18.87
N SER A 339 -18.06 11.85 19.61
CA SER A 339 -17.26 10.62 19.53
C SER A 339 -17.91 9.65 18.54
N ARG A 340 -17.50 9.72 17.28
CA ARG A 340 -18.09 8.93 16.20
C ARG A 340 -17.37 7.62 15.91
N PHE A 341 -16.16 7.43 16.42
CA PHE A 341 -15.37 6.21 16.22
C PHE A 341 -14.45 5.94 17.41
N THR A 342 -14.29 4.65 17.73
CA THR A 342 -13.51 4.19 18.88
C THR A 342 -12.09 3.92 18.50
N TYR A 343 -11.03 4.29 18.78
CA TYR A 343 -9.64 3.95 18.45
C TYR A 343 -9.17 4.35 17.04
N PRO A 344 -9.36 5.61 16.61
CA PRO A 344 -8.75 6.08 15.37
C PRO A 344 -7.23 6.04 15.47
N LYS A 345 -6.55 5.82 14.35
CA LYS A 345 -5.09 5.96 14.28
C LYS A 345 -4.68 7.43 14.15
N SER A 346 -3.48 7.74 14.62
CA SER A 346 -2.92 9.11 14.54
C SER A 346 -2.59 9.46 13.08
N VAL A 347 -3.02 10.64 12.64
CA VAL A 347 -2.69 11.19 11.31
C VAL A 347 -1.17 11.31 11.14
N ARG A 348 -0.45 11.74 12.19
CA ARG A 348 1.03 11.85 12.16
C ARG A 348 1.72 10.51 11.95
N LEU A 349 1.16 9.41 12.51
CA LEU A 349 1.67 8.06 12.34
C LEU A 349 1.56 7.62 10.88
N ILE A 350 0.36 7.73 10.31
CA ILE A 350 0.10 7.32 8.93
C ILE A 350 0.88 8.21 7.95
N LYS A 351 0.91 9.52 8.19
CA LYS A 351 1.68 10.47 7.38
C LYS A 351 3.17 10.09 7.34
N ARG A 352 3.77 9.66 8.45
CA ARG A 352 5.16 9.17 8.47
C ARG A 352 5.34 7.94 7.59
N ILE A 353 4.41 6.97 7.64
CA ILE A 353 4.48 5.76 6.80
C ILE A 353 4.45 6.14 5.31
N VAL A 354 3.45 6.95 4.92
CA VAL A 354 3.30 7.42 3.54
C VAL A 354 4.53 8.19 3.09
N GLN A 355 5.02 9.15 3.88
CA GLN A 355 6.20 9.96 3.58
C GLN A 355 7.47 9.12 3.33
N LEU A 356 7.66 8.03 4.10
CA LEU A 356 8.86 7.20 4.01
C LEU A 356 8.95 6.43 2.69
N TYR A 357 7.84 6.07 2.06
CA TYR A 357 7.85 5.16 0.91
C TYR A 357 7.03 5.63 -0.29
N SER A 358 6.44 6.83 -0.27
CA SER A 358 5.76 7.39 -1.42
C SER A 358 6.59 8.45 -2.14
N GLN A 359 6.36 8.58 -3.45
CA GLN A 359 6.76 9.71 -4.28
C GLN A 359 5.57 10.69 -4.40
N ASN A 360 5.77 11.79 -5.12
CA ASN A 360 4.76 12.85 -5.20
C ASN A 360 3.46 12.45 -5.93
N ASP A 361 3.49 11.43 -6.76
CA ASP A 361 2.38 10.92 -7.58
C ASP A 361 1.93 9.50 -7.19
N SER A 362 2.42 8.97 -6.08
CA SER A 362 2.17 7.61 -5.61
C SER A 362 0.70 7.33 -5.31
N THR A 363 0.29 6.08 -5.54
CA THR A 363 -1.01 5.56 -5.14
C THR A 363 -0.93 4.86 -3.80
N ILE A 364 -1.76 5.30 -2.85
CA ILE A 364 -1.89 4.77 -1.50
C ILE A 364 -3.20 3.98 -1.41
N LEU A 365 -3.17 2.80 -0.77
CA LEU A 365 -4.36 1.98 -0.54
C LEU A 365 -4.49 1.63 0.94
N ASP A 366 -5.72 1.78 1.46
CA ASP A 366 -6.12 1.30 2.78
C ASP A 366 -7.45 0.56 2.67
N PHE A 367 -7.41 -0.77 2.77
CA PHE A 367 -8.61 -1.61 2.66
C PHE A 367 -9.18 -2.04 4.04
N PHE A 368 -8.75 -1.37 5.09
CA PHE A 368 -9.35 -1.37 6.42
C PHE A 368 -9.48 0.08 6.92
N ALA A 369 -10.09 0.94 6.10
CA ALA A 369 -10.00 2.40 6.26
C ALA A 369 -10.58 2.93 7.58
N GLY A 370 -11.51 2.21 8.20
CA GLY A 370 -12.10 2.58 9.50
C GLY A 370 -12.57 4.03 9.53
N SER A 371 -11.89 4.88 10.29
CA SER A 371 -12.24 6.31 10.36
C SER A 371 -11.67 7.17 9.21
N GLY A 372 -11.02 6.61 8.19
CA GLY A 372 -10.49 7.35 7.04
C GLY A 372 -9.24 8.18 7.33
N THR A 373 -8.44 7.79 8.30
CA THR A 373 -7.22 8.51 8.70
C THR A 373 -6.18 8.55 7.57
N THR A 374 -6.09 7.49 6.76
CA THR A 374 -5.08 7.38 5.70
C THR A 374 -5.27 8.42 4.61
N LEU A 375 -6.51 8.71 4.21
CA LEU A 375 -6.77 9.78 3.25
C LEU A 375 -6.44 11.16 3.85
N HIS A 376 -6.87 11.42 5.11
CA HIS A 376 -6.52 12.67 5.78
C HIS A 376 -4.99 12.88 5.83
N ALA A 377 -4.24 11.86 6.20
CA ALA A 377 -2.78 11.92 6.24
C ALA A 377 -2.15 12.16 4.86
N THR A 378 -2.70 11.55 3.81
CA THR A 378 -2.25 11.73 2.42
C THR A 378 -2.48 13.15 1.93
N MET A 379 -3.68 13.70 2.17
CA MET A 379 -4.02 15.09 1.81
C MET A 379 -3.15 16.11 2.55
N GLN A 380 -2.88 15.89 3.84
CA GLN A 380 -1.94 16.76 4.59
C GLN A 380 -0.53 16.71 4.01
N LEU A 381 -0.03 15.52 3.67
CA LEU A 381 1.30 15.39 3.08
C LEU A 381 1.38 16.08 1.71
N ASN A 382 0.36 15.95 0.86
CA ASN A 382 0.27 16.64 -0.42
C ASN A 382 0.31 18.17 -0.24
N ALA A 383 -0.43 18.69 0.76
CA ALA A 383 -0.42 20.13 1.06
C ALA A 383 0.94 20.62 1.57
N GLU A 384 1.70 19.77 2.29
CA GLU A 384 3.01 20.14 2.87
C GLU A 384 4.14 20.13 1.82
N ASP A 385 4.13 19.19 0.88
CA ASP A 385 5.23 18.98 -0.07
C ASP A 385 4.88 19.25 -1.53
N GLY A 386 3.63 19.64 -1.81
CA GLY A 386 3.14 19.89 -3.17
C GLY A 386 2.93 18.62 -3.98
N GLY A 387 2.76 17.47 -3.32
CA GLY A 387 2.50 16.19 -3.97
C GLY A 387 1.08 16.06 -4.49
N HIS A 388 0.90 15.09 -5.40
CA HIS A 388 -0.39 14.73 -6.01
C HIS A 388 -0.73 13.25 -5.76
N ARG A 389 -0.35 12.72 -4.58
CA ARG A 389 -0.62 11.34 -4.19
C ARG A 389 -2.11 11.08 -4.19
N LYS A 390 -2.49 9.92 -4.69
CA LYS A 390 -3.88 9.43 -4.67
C LYS A 390 -4.06 8.43 -3.54
N CYS A 391 -5.24 8.43 -2.94
CA CYS A 391 -5.58 7.50 -1.87
C CYS A 391 -6.87 6.77 -2.19
N ILE A 392 -6.85 5.45 -2.07
CA ILE A 392 -8.00 4.56 -2.21
C ILE A 392 -8.31 4.01 -0.82
N LEU A 393 -9.51 4.29 -0.34
CA LEU A 393 -10.03 3.77 0.92
C LEU A 393 -11.10 2.71 0.65
N VAL A 394 -11.09 1.63 1.41
CA VAL A 394 -12.16 0.64 1.41
C VAL A 394 -12.63 0.39 2.84
N THR A 395 -13.93 0.44 3.06
CA THR A 395 -14.56 0.04 4.32
C THR A 395 -16.00 -0.40 4.07
N ASN A 396 -16.50 -1.35 4.86
CA ASN A 396 -17.92 -1.67 4.86
C ASN A 396 -18.74 -0.53 5.50
N ASN A 397 -20.06 -0.63 5.46
CA ASN A 397 -20.94 0.36 6.08
C ASN A 397 -21.68 -0.18 7.30
N GLU A 398 -21.09 -1.15 8.01
CA GLU A 398 -21.62 -1.62 9.28
C GLU A 398 -21.68 -0.46 10.29
N ASN A 399 -22.81 -0.31 10.97
CA ASN A 399 -23.08 0.81 11.85
C ASN A 399 -22.87 2.20 11.20
N ASN A 400 -23.09 2.31 9.90
CA ASN A 400 -22.91 3.51 9.08
C ASN A 400 -21.49 4.08 9.08
N ILE A 401 -20.47 3.24 9.30
CA ILE A 401 -19.08 3.69 9.43
C ILE A 401 -18.56 4.36 8.16
N CYS A 402 -18.88 3.82 6.98
CA CYS A 402 -18.44 4.39 5.73
C CYS A 402 -19.00 5.80 5.51
N GLU A 403 -20.31 5.95 5.67
CA GLU A 403 -21.00 7.21 5.37
C GLU A 403 -20.81 8.26 6.46
N GLU A 404 -21.08 7.89 7.72
CA GLU A 404 -21.13 8.86 8.83
C GLU A 404 -19.77 9.14 9.46
N VAL A 405 -18.77 8.27 9.24
CA VAL A 405 -17.44 8.46 9.80
C VAL A 405 -16.40 8.69 8.71
N THR A 406 -16.15 7.70 7.86
CA THR A 406 -15.06 7.76 6.87
C THR A 406 -15.26 8.88 5.85
N TYR A 407 -16.42 8.91 5.22
CA TYR A 407 -16.77 9.93 4.23
C TYR A 407 -16.90 11.31 4.88
N GLU A 408 -17.68 11.42 5.96
CA GLU A 408 -17.94 12.71 6.60
C GLU A 408 -16.67 13.34 7.18
N ARG A 409 -15.75 12.55 7.77
CA ARG A 409 -14.44 13.03 8.18
C ARG A 409 -13.69 13.69 7.03
N ASN A 410 -13.53 12.95 5.94
CA ASN A 410 -12.73 13.43 4.81
C ASN A 410 -13.39 14.61 4.08
N LYS A 411 -14.71 14.63 3.99
CA LYS A 411 -15.48 15.77 3.50
C LYS A 411 -15.20 17.04 4.33
N ARG A 412 -15.20 16.93 5.66
CA ARG A 412 -14.88 18.06 6.54
C ARG A 412 -13.43 18.49 6.41
N VAL A 413 -12.50 17.56 6.29
CA VAL A 413 -11.08 17.86 6.06
C VAL A 413 -10.87 18.58 4.72
N ILE A 414 -11.57 18.19 3.67
CA ILE A 414 -11.51 18.86 2.36
C ILE A 414 -12.12 20.26 2.43
N ASN A 415 -13.29 20.41 3.04
CA ASN A 415 -14.03 21.66 3.04
C ASN A 415 -13.60 22.67 4.13
N GLY A 416 -12.94 22.19 5.18
CA GLY A 416 -12.71 22.89 6.42
C GLY A 416 -13.81 22.63 7.45
N TYR A 417 -13.52 22.88 8.71
CA TYR A 417 -14.44 22.66 9.82
C TYR A 417 -14.15 23.60 10.98
N THR A 418 -15.15 23.74 11.87
CA THR A 418 -15.01 24.49 13.11
C THR A 418 -14.86 23.53 14.27
N THR A 419 -13.84 23.72 15.12
CA THR A 419 -13.64 22.91 16.31
C THR A 419 -14.66 23.24 17.40
N PRO A 420 -14.84 22.37 18.43
CA PRO A 420 -15.74 22.67 19.58
C PRO A 420 -15.38 23.95 20.33
N LYS A 421 -14.16 24.45 20.16
CA LYS A 421 -13.68 25.70 20.76
C LYS A 421 -13.97 26.93 19.90
N GLY A 422 -14.58 26.76 18.74
CA GLY A 422 -14.86 27.84 17.79
C GLY A 422 -13.66 28.23 16.93
N GLU A 423 -12.61 27.40 16.86
CA GLU A 423 -11.45 27.62 15.99
C GLU A 423 -11.78 27.11 14.58
N GLU A 424 -11.61 27.97 13.57
CA GLU A 424 -11.79 27.62 12.18
C GLU A 424 -10.54 26.88 11.66
N VAL A 425 -10.72 25.70 11.10
CA VAL A 425 -9.68 24.91 10.43
C VAL A 425 -9.89 25.00 8.93
N GLU A 426 -8.88 25.52 8.23
CA GLU A 426 -8.93 25.66 6.77
C GLU A 426 -8.96 24.28 6.08
N GLY A 427 -9.78 24.16 5.03
CA GLY A 427 -9.93 22.93 4.28
C GLY A 427 -8.77 22.66 3.31
N LEU A 428 -8.47 21.37 3.12
CA LEU A 428 -7.52 20.89 2.12
C LEU A 428 -8.22 20.79 0.76
N ARG A 429 -8.61 21.93 0.18
CA ARG A 429 -9.55 22.01 -0.96
C ARG A 429 -8.99 21.50 -2.28
N ALA A 430 -7.66 21.45 -2.46
CA ALA A 430 -7.02 20.95 -3.68
C ALA A 430 -7.05 19.41 -3.76
N ASN A 431 -8.19 18.79 -3.48
CA ASN A 431 -8.39 17.34 -3.46
C ASN A 431 -9.82 17.02 -3.93
N ASN A 432 -9.96 16.04 -4.81
CA ASN A 432 -11.23 15.44 -5.18
C ASN A 432 -11.47 14.14 -4.42
N LEU A 433 -12.70 13.82 -4.09
CA LEU A 433 -13.10 12.55 -3.48
C LEU A 433 -14.28 11.97 -4.25
N ARG A 434 -14.08 10.78 -4.84
CA ARG A 434 -15.12 10.00 -5.50
C ARG A 434 -15.61 8.89 -4.58
N TYR A 435 -16.89 8.64 -4.57
CA TYR A 435 -17.53 7.64 -3.73
C TYR A 435 -18.12 6.52 -4.58
N TYR A 436 -17.72 5.30 -4.29
CA TYR A 436 -18.19 4.10 -4.99
C TYR A 436 -18.85 3.12 -4.03
N GLN A 437 -19.83 2.40 -4.53
CA GLN A 437 -20.41 1.23 -3.87
C GLN A 437 -20.11 -0.03 -4.69
N ILE A 438 -19.94 -1.15 -4.01
CA ILE A 438 -19.80 -2.45 -4.68
C ILE A 438 -21.18 -2.88 -5.18
N ASP A 439 -21.25 -3.24 -6.46
CA ASP A 439 -22.40 -3.88 -7.11
C ASP A 439 -21.93 -5.22 -7.71
N HIS A 440 -22.85 -6.06 -8.13
CA HIS A 440 -22.55 -7.43 -8.53
C HIS A 440 -23.15 -7.77 -9.90
N VAL A 441 -22.38 -8.52 -10.68
CA VAL A 441 -22.79 -9.07 -11.97
C VAL A 441 -22.59 -10.59 -11.97
N GLU A 442 -23.56 -11.34 -12.47
CA GLU A 442 -23.48 -12.80 -12.55
C GLU A 442 -22.21 -13.29 -13.27
N ARG A 443 -21.51 -14.25 -12.67
CA ARG A 443 -20.26 -14.84 -13.20
C ARG A 443 -20.52 -15.87 -14.32
N GLU A 444 -21.64 -15.81 -14.99
CA GLU A 444 -21.95 -16.68 -16.10
C GLU A 444 -21.32 -16.16 -17.41
N SER A 445 -20.97 -17.10 -18.31
CA SER A 445 -20.47 -16.74 -19.64
C SER A 445 -21.60 -16.42 -20.65
N SER A 446 -22.83 -16.25 -20.18
CA SER A 446 -23.97 -15.88 -21.01
C SER A 446 -23.77 -14.51 -21.67
N LEU A 447 -24.35 -14.30 -22.85
CA LEU A 447 -24.30 -13.02 -23.55
C LEU A 447 -24.93 -11.89 -22.70
N THR A 448 -25.96 -12.21 -21.92
CA THR A 448 -26.64 -11.26 -21.04
C THR A 448 -25.71 -10.82 -19.89
N ALA A 449 -25.02 -11.78 -19.22
CA ALA A 449 -24.07 -11.48 -18.17
C ALA A 449 -22.87 -10.66 -18.71
N LYS A 450 -22.35 -11.02 -19.89
CA LYS A 450 -21.30 -10.24 -20.57
C LYS A 450 -21.74 -8.80 -20.84
N ARG A 451 -22.96 -8.56 -21.30
CA ARG A 451 -23.49 -7.21 -21.54
C ARG A 451 -23.68 -6.42 -20.25
N LYS A 452 -24.16 -7.06 -19.17
CA LYS A 452 -24.26 -6.41 -17.84
C LYS A 452 -22.87 -5.99 -17.32
N LEU A 453 -21.89 -6.89 -17.42
CA LEU A 453 -20.50 -6.58 -17.02
C LEU A 453 -19.94 -5.42 -17.85
N MET A 454 -20.24 -5.38 -19.15
CA MET A 454 -19.84 -4.29 -20.04
C MET A 454 -20.44 -2.94 -19.63
N ALA A 455 -21.72 -2.91 -19.31
CA ALA A 455 -22.38 -1.68 -18.87
C ALA A 455 -21.75 -1.13 -17.58
N ALA A 456 -21.37 -2.03 -16.66
CA ALA A 456 -20.70 -1.66 -15.40
C ALA A 456 -19.18 -1.43 -15.53
N SER A 457 -18.55 -1.84 -16.63
CA SER A 457 -17.10 -1.75 -16.79
C SER A 457 -16.57 -0.34 -17.03
N ALA A 458 -17.40 0.57 -17.54
CA ALA A 458 -16.96 1.95 -17.84
C ALA A 458 -16.39 2.65 -16.61
N GLU A 459 -17.00 2.47 -15.44
CA GLU A 459 -16.54 3.05 -14.18
C GLU A 459 -15.21 2.43 -13.72
N LEU A 460 -15.06 1.10 -13.89
CA LEU A 460 -13.76 0.43 -13.64
C LEU A 460 -12.66 0.97 -14.57
N LEU A 461 -13.00 1.26 -15.83
CA LEU A 461 -12.07 1.84 -16.78
C LEU A 461 -11.73 3.30 -16.44
N CYS A 462 -12.71 4.09 -16.02
CA CYS A 462 -12.49 5.46 -15.54
C CYS A 462 -11.52 5.48 -14.37
N ILE A 463 -11.71 4.58 -13.38
CA ILE A 463 -10.81 4.41 -12.24
C ILE A 463 -9.41 3.98 -12.70
N LYS A 464 -9.32 3.03 -13.64
CA LYS A 464 -8.05 2.50 -14.14
C LYS A 464 -7.17 3.55 -14.81
N HIS A 465 -7.79 4.43 -15.59
CA HIS A 465 -7.10 5.45 -16.37
C HIS A 465 -7.07 6.81 -15.70
N ASP A 466 -7.84 6.97 -14.61
CA ASP A 466 -8.05 8.26 -13.95
C ASP A 466 -8.58 9.30 -14.94
N ILE A 467 -9.65 8.93 -15.68
CA ILE A 467 -10.36 9.77 -16.66
C ILE A 467 -11.85 9.63 -16.40
N TYR A 468 -12.53 10.72 -16.06
CA TYR A 468 -13.91 10.65 -15.59
C TYR A 468 -14.88 11.51 -16.37
N GLU A 469 -14.40 12.47 -17.16
CA GLU A 469 -15.26 13.37 -17.92
C GLU A 469 -15.76 12.70 -19.19
N GLU A 470 -17.06 12.42 -19.24
CA GLU A 470 -17.70 11.83 -20.41
C GLU A 470 -18.13 12.91 -21.39
N SER A 471 -17.66 12.80 -22.64
CA SER A 471 -18.11 13.62 -23.75
C SER A 471 -19.18 12.91 -24.58
N THR A 472 -20.25 13.61 -24.92
CA THR A 472 -21.30 13.09 -25.79
C THR A 472 -20.93 13.12 -27.28
N THR A 473 -19.76 13.67 -27.62
CA THR A 473 -19.22 13.77 -28.96
C THR A 473 -17.81 13.21 -29.07
N PHE A 474 -17.50 12.59 -30.18
CA PHE A 474 -16.16 12.11 -30.53
C PHE A 474 -15.84 12.62 -31.96
N GLY A 475 -14.94 13.56 -32.11
CA GLY A 475 -14.76 14.28 -33.34
C GLY A 475 -16.09 14.94 -33.79
N THR A 476 -16.55 14.59 -34.98
CA THR A 476 -17.82 15.06 -35.53
C THR A 476 -19.02 14.16 -35.14
N LEU A 477 -18.74 12.98 -34.59
CA LEU A 477 -19.78 11.99 -34.24
C LEU A 477 -20.47 12.32 -32.92
N LYS A 478 -21.80 12.28 -32.92
CA LYS A 478 -22.61 12.32 -31.71
C LYS A 478 -22.79 10.87 -31.19
N LEU A 479 -22.21 10.58 -30.04
CA LEU A 479 -22.25 9.27 -29.44
C LEU A 479 -23.58 8.99 -28.72
N LYS A 480 -23.98 7.71 -28.72
CA LYS A 480 -25.06 7.20 -27.89
C LYS A 480 -24.46 6.23 -26.88
N PRO A 481 -24.74 6.35 -25.57
CA PRO A 481 -24.08 5.56 -24.51
C PRO A 481 -24.16 4.04 -24.68
N HIS A 482 -25.20 3.52 -25.38
CA HIS A 482 -25.35 2.10 -25.67
C HIS A 482 -24.57 1.62 -26.90
N ILE A 483 -24.01 2.55 -27.69
CA ILE A 483 -23.17 2.27 -28.87
C ILE A 483 -21.70 2.45 -28.55
N ALA A 484 -21.34 3.61 -28.04
CA ALA A 484 -19.99 3.94 -27.59
C ALA A 484 -20.02 5.07 -26.55
N ARG A 485 -19.04 5.09 -25.66
CA ARG A 485 -18.81 6.16 -24.68
C ARG A 485 -17.38 6.66 -24.84
N TYR A 486 -17.20 7.97 -24.75
CA TYR A 486 -15.90 8.61 -24.87
C TYR A 486 -15.62 9.45 -23.62
N PHE A 487 -14.43 9.27 -23.06
CA PHE A 487 -13.98 9.98 -21.87
C PHE A 487 -12.66 10.69 -22.15
N THR A 488 -12.51 11.92 -21.66
CA THR A 488 -11.29 12.70 -21.83
C THR A 488 -11.14 13.73 -20.72
N ASP A 489 -9.89 14.00 -20.32
CA ASP A 489 -9.50 15.11 -19.45
C ASP A 489 -8.70 16.18 -20.24
N GLY A 490 -8.73 16.11 -21.58
CA GLY A 490 -7.96 16.97 -22.46
C GLY A 490 -6.51 16.50 -22.69
N LYS A 491 -5.96 15.66 -21.83
CA LYS A 491 -4.60 15.08 -21.94
C LYS A 491 -4.65 13.60 -22.31
N LYS A 492 -5.57 12.86 -21.71
CA LYS A 492 -5.80 11.44 -21.95
C LYS A 492 -7.14 11.23 -22.61
N GLN A 493 -7.24 10.16 -23.39
CA GLN A 493 -8.45 9.82 -24.13
C GLN A 493 -8.77 8.34 -24.00
N MET A 494 -10.02 8.02 -23.72
CA MET A 494 -10.52 6.66 -23.62
C MET A 494 -11.86 6.49 -24.34
N LEU A 495 -11.95 5.51 -25.21
CA LEU A 495 -13.15 5.18 -25.96
C LEU A 495 -13.59 3.75 -25.65
N VAL A 496 -14.85 3.56 -25.30
CA VAL A 496 -15.45 2.25 -25.04
C VAL A 496 -16.52 1.98 -26.08
N ILE A 497 -16.32 0.97 -26.92
CA ILE A 497 -17.19 0.62 -28.03
C ILE A 497 -18.00 -0.64 -27.65
N TYR A 498 -19.32 -0.50 -27.56
CA TYR A 498 -20.24 -1.58 -27.22
C TYR A 498 -20.83 -2.28 -28.45
N MET A 499 -20.87 -1.60 -29.60
CA MET A 499 -21.41 -2.13 -30.85
C MET A 499 -20.35 -2.04 -31.95
N VAL A 500 -19.95 -3.19 -32.49
CA VAL A 500 -18.90 -3.29 -33.52
C VAL A 500 -19.28 -2.57 -34.82
N GLU A 501 -20.55 -2.41 -35.09
CA GLU A 501 -21.04 -1.70 -36.29
C GLU A 501 -20.69 -0.19 -36.29
N ALA A 502 -20.23 0.34 -35.16
CA ALA A 502 -19.79 1.72 -35.07
C ALA A 502 -18.30 1.90 -35.42
N ILE A 503 -17.53 0.81 -35.48
CA ILE A 503 -16.05 0.86 -35.60
C ILE A 503 -15.62 1.62 -36.85
N GLU A 504 -16.17 1.34 -38.03
CA GLU A 504 -15.81 1.98 -39.30
C GLU A 504 -15.84 3.50 -39.19
N ARG A 505 -16.95 4.05 -38.68
CA ARG A 505 -17.10 5.52 -38.52
C ARG A 505 -16.16 6.10 -37.46
N ILE A 506 -15.90 5.35 -36.41
CA ILE A 506 -14.98 5.74 -35.35
C ILE A 506 -13.56 5.79 -35.89
N VAL A 507 -13.15 4.82 -36.68
CA VAL A 507 -11.83 4.77 -37.35
C VAL A 507 -11.65 5.97 -38.29
N GLU A 508 -12.66 6.33 -39.09
CA GLU A 508 -12.66 7.55 -39.95
C GLU A 508 -12.38 8.81 -39.11
N GLU A 509 -13.01 8.97 -37.95
CA GLU A 509 -12.76 10.12 -37.07
C GLU A 509 -11.34 10.09 -36.49
N ILE A 510 -10.83 8.93 -36.08
CA ILE A 510 -9.45 8.78 -35.54
C ILE A 510 -8.43 9.10 -36.64
N GLN A 511 -8.67 8.70 -37.89
CA GLN A 511 -7.79 9.04 -39.03
C GLN A 511 -7.66 10.56 -39.21
N ALA A 512 -8.74 11.30 -39.01
CA ALA A 512 -8.77 12.75 -39.12
C ALA A 512 -8.09 13.49 -37.95
N MET A 513 -7.77 12.81 -36.86
CA MET A 513 -7.10 13.37 -35.66
C MET A 513 -5.60 13.59 -35.93
N PRO A 514 -4.91 14.45 -35.12
CA PRO A 514 -3.47 14.67 -35.20
C PRO A 514 -2.67 13.39 -35.09
N GLU A 515 -1.44 13.35 -35.64
CA GLU A 515 -0.57 12.18 -35.66
C GLU A 515 -0.08 11.79 -34.24
N ASP A 516 0.00 12.73 -33.31
CA ASP A 516 0.38 12.52 -31.92
C ASP A 516 -0.78 12.05 -31.01
N THR A 517 -1.94 11.75 -31.59
CA THR A 517 -3.10 11.25 -30.84
C THR A 517 -2.81 9.84 -30.30
N ASN A 518 -3.18 9.62 -29.04
CA ASN A 518 -3.13 8.28 -28.42
C ASN A 518 -4.42 8.03 -27.64
N ILE A 519 -5.25 7.12 -28.12
CA ILE A 519 -6.56 6.78 -27.54
C ILE A 519 -6.54 5.34 -27.03
N MET A 520 -6.91 5.13 -25.78
CA MET A 520 -7.21 3.80 -25.27
C MET A 520 -8.58 3.35 -25.76
N VAL A 521 -8.63 2.35 -26.63
CA VAL A 521 -9.87 1.86 -27.22
C VAL A 521 -10.22 0.49 -26.65
N TYR A 522 -11.37 0.42 -26.01
CA TYR A 522 -11.95 -0.81 -25.47
C TYR A 522 -13.10 -1.28 -26.35
N VAL A 523 -12.98 -2.49 -26.92
CA VAL A 523 -14.00 -3.03 -27.82
C VAL A 523 -14.73 -4.19 -27.16
N PHE A 524 -16.06 -4.14 -27.11
CA PHE A 524 -16.84 -5.29 -26.69
C PHE A 524 -16.77 -6.38 -27.77
N SER A 525 -16.24 -7.54 -27.39
CA SER A 525 -16.12 -8.69 -28.27
C SER A 525 -16.58 -9.96 -27.57
N THR A 526 -17.50 -10.67 -28.20
CA THR A 526 -17.95 -11.98 -27.73
C THR A 526 -16.88 -13.05 -27.88
N ASN A 527 -15.91 -12.85 -28.77
CA ASN A 527 -14.85 -13.78 -29.15
C ASN A 527 -13.49 -13.45 -28.49
N ASN A 528 -13.46 -12.46 -27.60
CA ASN A 528 -12.25 -12.00 -26.89
C ASN A 528 -11.14 -11.40 -27.80
N TYR A 529 -11.49 -10.91 -28.99
CA TYR A 529 -10.59 -10.19 -29.90
C TYR A 529 -10.94 -8.71 -29.91
N ALA A 530 -9.91 -7.83 -29.96
CA ALA A 530 -10.08 -6.38 -29.98
C ALA A 530 -10.42 -5.81 -31.38
N MET A 531 -10.66 -6.66 -32.36
CA MET A 531 -10.91 -6.27 -33.75
C MET A 531 -9.72 -5.52 -34.39
N ASP A 532 -8.49 -5.99 -34.13
CA ASP A 532 -7.25 -5.33 -34.55
C ASP A 532 -7.22 -5.03 -36.06
N ALA A 533 -7.78 -5.89 -36.90
CA ALA A 533 -7.85 -5.69 -38.34
C ALA A 533 -8.69 -4.48 -38.76
N ASP A 534 -9.73 -4.14 -37.99
CA ASP A 534 -10.59 -2.99 -38.27
C ASP A 534 -9.93 -1.65 -37.90
N PHE A 535 -8.85 -1.67 -37.11
CA PHE A 535 -8.09 -0.50 -36.66
C PHE A 535 -6.71 -0.41 -37.30
N GLU A 536 -6.40 -1.23 -38.33
CA GLU A 536 -5.07 -1.27 -38.97
C GLU A 536 -4.62 0.10 -39.47
N ASP A 537 -5.54 0.89 -40.06
CA ASP A 537 -5.27 2.22 -40.60
C ASP A 537 -4.97 3.30 -39.54
N VAL A 538 -5.21 3.02 -38.26
CA VAL A 538 -5.00 3.95 -37.13
C VAL A 538 -4.24 3.29 -35.98
N ALA A 539 -3.53 2.19 -36.25
CA ALA A 539 -2.83 1.39 -35.25
C ALA A 539 -1.78 2.19 -34.47
N ASP A 540 -1.23 3.22 -35.05
CA ASP A 540 -0.28 4.16 -34.42
C ASP A 540 -0.93 5.15 -33.43
N LYS A 541 -2.25 5.37 -33.56
CA LYS A 541 -3.03 6.34 -32.75
C LYS A 541 -3.85 5.67 -31.65
N VAL A 542 -3.90 4.31 -31.60
CA VAL A 542 -4.77 3.61 -30.67
C VAL A 542 -4.04 2.49 -29.91
N THR A 543 -4.48 2.27 -28.67
CA THR A 543 -4.13 1.08 -27.91
C THR A 543 -5.39 0.26 -27.70
N LEU A 544 -5.47 -0.93 -28.33
CA LEU A 544 -6.68 -1.74 -28.36
C LEU A 544 -6.73 -2.73 -27.19
N CYS A 545 -7.92 -2.95 -26.65
CA CYS A 545 -8.18 -3.93 -25.62
C CYS A 545 -9.57 -4.57 -25.79
N ALA A 546 -9.64 -5.90 -25.77
CA ALA A 546 -10.89 -6.63 -25.84
C ALA A 546 -11.60 -6.69 -24.48
N LEU A 547 -12.87 -6.35 -24.43
CA LEU A 547 -13.76 -6.52 -23.29
C LEU A 547 -14.83 -7.59 -23.61
N PRO A 548 -15.30 -8.36 -22.62
CA PRO A 548 -14.94 -8.36 -21.20
C PRO A 548 -13.72 -9.23 -20.84
N ALA A 549 -13.00 -9.75 -21.82
CA ALA A 549 -11.88 -10.69 -21.59
C ALA A 549 -10.83 -10.15 -20.62
N ALA A 550 -10.45 -8.87 -20.76
CA ALA A 550 -9.45 -8.24 -19.89
C ALA A 550 -9.88 -8.26 -18.42
N ILE A 551 -11.15 -7.98 -18.14
CA ILE A 551 -11.73 -8.00 -16.78
C ILE A 551 -11.77 -9.44 -16.25
N TYR A 552 -12.30 -10.38 -17.03
CA TYR A 552 -12.36 -11.80 -16.62
C TYR A 552 -10.96 -12.35 -16.31
N ASN A 553 -9.98 -12.09 -17.16
CA ASN A 553 -8.61 -12.56 -16.97
C ASN A 553 -7.96 -12.01 -15.70
N ALA A 554 -8.23 -10.76 -15.33
CA ALA A 554 -7.76 -10.18 -14.07
C ALA A 554 -8.44 -10.86 -12.88
N TYR A 555 -9.75 -11.01 -12.92
CA TYR A 555 -10.55 -11.60 -11.84
C TYR A 555 -10.24 -13.09 -11.63
N LEU A 556 -10.05 -13.88 -12.69
CA LEU A 556 -9.70 -15.30 -12.59
C LEU A 556 -8.41 -15.57 -11.81
N LYS A 557 -7.54 -14.59 -11.74
CA LYS A 557 -6.28 -14.69 -10.98
C LYS A 557 -6.48 -14.56 -9.46
N VAL A 558 -7.59 -14.01 -9.00
CA VAL A 558 -7.88 -13.69 -7.59
C VAL A 558 -9.15 -14.35 -7.05
N LEU A 559 -10.08 -14.69 -7.93
CA LEU A 559 -11.34 -15.32 -7.55
C LEU A 559 -11.16 -16.78 -7.11
N PRO A 560 -12.02 -17.28 -6.20
CA PRO A 560 -12.09 -18.69 -5.87
C PRO A 560 -12.36 -19.53 -7.13
N LYS A 561 -11.77 -20.73 -7.23
CA LYS A 561 -11.98 -21.62 -8.35
C LYS A 561 -13.43 -22.12 -8.37
N LYS A 562 -14.06 -22.09 -9.55
CA LYS A 562 -15.38 -22.65 -9.77
C LYS A 562 -15.30 -24.16 -9.55
N GLY A 563 -16.04 -24.72 -8.59
CA GLY A 563 -16.15 -26.17 -8.39
C GLY A 563 -15.23 -26.80 -7.34
N GLU A 564 -14.49 -26.04 -6.53
CA GLU A 564 -13.92 -26.59 -5.30
C GLU A 564 -15.09 -26.87 -4.34
N PRO A 565 -15.32 -28.15 -3.94
CA PRO A 565 -16.42 -28.49 -3.05
C PRO A 565 -16.22 -27.81 -1.70
N LYS A 566 -17.32 -27.38 -1.04
CA LYS A 566 -17.28 -27.10 0.40
C LYS A 566 -16.58 -28.28 1.06
N GLN A 567 -15.51 -28.03 1.82
CA GLN A 567 -15.11 -29.00 2.83
C GLN A 567 -16.24 -28.98 3.87
N ILE A 568 -17.20 -29.87 3.70
CA ILE A 568 -18.20 -30.13 4.71
C ILE A 568 -17.43 -30.75 5.87
N ILE A 569 -17.12 -29.93 6.86
CA ILE A 569 -16.74 -30.44 8.18
C ILE A 569 -18.08 -30.90 8.75
N GLU A 570 -18.33 -32.21 8.77
CA GLU A 570 -19.37 -32.77 9.62
C GLU A 570 -19.03 -32.28 11.03
N GLU A 571 -19.86 -31.41 11.60
CA GLU A 571 -19.89 -31.18 13.02
C GLU A 571 -20.22 -32.54 13.64
N ASP A 572 -19.23 -33.20 14.24
CA ASP A 572 -19.47 -34.32 15.11
C ASP A 572 -20.33 -33.80 16.27
N ALA A 573 -21.63 -34.13 16.16
CA ALA A 573 -22.55 -33.99 17.25
C ALA A 573 -22.20 -35.07 18.28
N GLU A 574 -21.53 -34.66 19.38
CA GLU A 574 -21.67 -35.28 20.71
C GLU A 574 -21.43 -34.23 21.79
#